data_0554fd8bd7f6be283ef2956d90df32d7
#
_entry.id   0554fd8bd7f6be283ef2956d90df32d7
#
_cell.length_a   1.000
_cell.length_b   1.000
_cell.length_c   1.000
_cell.angle_alpha   90.00
_cell.angle_beta   90.00
_cell.angle_gamma   90.00
#
_symmetry.space_group_name_H-M   'P 1'
#
loop_
_entity.id
_entity.type
_entity.pdbx_description
1 polymer ?
#
loop_
_entity_poly.entity_id
_entity_poly.type
_entity_poly.pdbx_seq_one_letter_code
_entity_poly.pdbx_strand_id
1 'polypeptide(L)'
;MTLMDEVKSMCKVPEMFGALVFNDDIMRARLPKEIYKSLKKTREDGLPLDIHVANSVANAMKNWALEHGATHYTHWFQPMTGITAEKHDSFLTPIDNSKVIMEFSGKELIKGEPDASSFPSGGLRATFEARGYTAWDPTSNAFIKDGSLCIPTAFCSYGGEALDKKTPLLRSMDVIDKQAMRILNLFGNPTGAKHVLTTVGAEQEYFLIDKSVYNQRKDLLYTGRTLLGARPPKGQELEDHYFGVIKPRVSAYMKDLDEELWKLGIPSKTKHNEAPPRKPKSWFPL
;
A
#
# COMPACT_ATOMS: atom_id res chain seq x y z
N MET A 1 -24.03 16.17 20.33
CA MET A 1 -23.46 16.49 19.01
C MET A 1 -24.62 16.90 18.12
N THR A 2 -24.66 18.14 17.67
CA THR A 2 -25.78 18.64 16.85
C THR A 2 -25.60 18.27 15.38
N LEU A 3 -26.69 18.24 14.61
CA LEU A 3 -26.64 18.03 13.15
C LEU A 3 -25.63 18.98 12.45
N MET A 4 -25.41 20.17 12.99
CA MET A 4 -24.40 21.13 12.51
C MET A 4 -22.96 20.67 12.78
N ASP A 5 -22.71 19.94 13.84
CA ASP A 5 -21.37 19.40 14.14
C ASP A 5 -21.06 18.18 13.23
N GLU A 6 -22.06 17.40 12.85
CA GLU A 6 -21.92 16.34 11.85
C GLU A 6 -21.69 16.89 10.44
N VAL A 7 -22.40 17.94 10.05
CA VAL A 7 -22.19 18.61 8.76
C VAL A 7 -20.82 19.28 8.69
N LYS A 8 -20.31 19.87 9.78
CA LYS A 8 -18.94 20.41 9.83
C LYS A 8 -17.87 19.30 9.79
N SER A 9 -18.16 18.11 10.31
CA SER A 9 -17.28 16.94 10.17
C SER A 9 -17.22 16.43 8.72
N MET A 10 -18.33 16.43 8.01
CA MET A 10 -18.38 16.01 6.59
C MET A 10 -17.66 16.96 5.63
N CYS A 11 -17.51 18.25 5.98
CA CYS A 11 -16.77 19.23 5.16
C CYS A 11 -15.24 19.08 5.22
N LYS A 12 -14.70 18.21 6.08
CA LYS A 12 -13.24 18.06 6.26
C LYS A 12 -12.60 16.98 5.36
N VAL A 13 -13.38 16.22 4.64
CA VAL A 13 -12.85 15.11 3.81
C VAL A 13 -11.81 15.58 2.78
N PRO A 14 -12.02 16.68 2.02
CA PRO A 14 -11.02 17.18 1.09
C PRO A 14 -9.71 17.61 1.76
N GLU A 15 -9.78 18.14 3.00
CA GLU A 15 -8.62 18.55 3.76
C GLU A 15 -7.86 17.35 4.38
N MET A 16 -8.60 16.31 4.72
CA MET A 16 -8.07 15.10 5.33
C MET A 16 -7.51 14.12 4.29
N PHE A 17 -8.00 14.17 3.05
CA PHE A 17 -7.64 13.20 2.01
C PHE A 17 -6.14 13.27 1.69
N GLY A 18 -5.45 12.16 1.90
CA GLY A 18 -4.01 12.07 1.67
C GLY A 18 -3.15 12.79 2.72
N ALA A 19 -3.71 13.17 3.88
CA ALA A 19 -2.94 13.87 4.92
C ALA A 19 -1.73 13.07 5.44
N LEU A 20 -1.79 11.74 5.36
CA LEU A 20 -0.70 10.84 5.73
C LEU A 20 0.08 10.29 4.52
N VAL A 21 0.03 10.97 3.38
CA VAL A 21 0.69 10.55 2.14
C VAL A 21 1.68 11.60 1.69
N PHE A 22 2.91 11.18 1.42
CA PHE A 22 3.93 12.03 0.80
C PHE A 22 3.61 12.19 -0.70
N ASN A 23 2.57 12.95 -0.98
CA ASN A 23 1.97 13.13 -2.30
C ASN A 23 2.70 14.20 -3.14
N ASP A 24 2.20 14.44 -4.35
CA ASP A 24 2.81 15.38 -5.30
C ASP A 24 2.86 16.82 -4.78
N ASP A 25 1.83 17.27 -4.06
CA ASP A 25 1.82 18.62 -3.48
C ASP A 25 2.87 18.77 -2.37
N ILE A 26 3.03 17.76 -1.52
CA ILE A 26 4.08 17.71 -0.50
C ILE A 26 5.47 17.69 -1.16
N MET A 27 5.66 16.85 -2.20
CA MET A 27 6.91 16.80 -2.95
C MET A 27 7.25 18.15 -3.57
N ARG A 28 6.27 18.79 -4.20
CA ARG A 28 6.45 20.11 -4.83
C ARG A 28 6.81 21.20 -3.83
N ALA A 29 6.24 21.15 -2.64
CA ALA A 29 6.49 22.14 -1.58
C ALA A 29 7.86 21.95 -0.90
N ARG A 30 8.37 20.71 -0.84
CA ARG A 30 9.56 20.37 -0.03
C ARG A 30 10.83 20.12 -0.85
N LEU A 31 10.70 19.82 -2.12
CA LEU A 31 11.85 19.56 -2.98
C LEU A 31 12.29 20.82 -3.72
N PRO A 32 13.60 21.02 -3.92
CA PRO A 32 14.10 22.02 -4.86
C PRO A 32 13.45 21.81 -6.23
N LYS A 33 13.11 22.91 -6.90
CA LYS A 33 12.35 22.90 -8.17
C LYS A 33 12.93 21.97 -9.24
N GLU A 34 14.24 21.92 -9.36
CA GLU A 34 14.90 21.06 -10.37
C GLU A 34 14.87 19.59 -9.97
N ILE A 35 14.98 19.29 -8.68
CA ILE A 35 14.83 17.92 -8.15
C ILE A 35 13.41 17.41 -8.39
N TYR A 36 12.40 18.23 -8.09
CA TYR A 36 11.01 17.88 -8.34
C TYR A 36 10.73 17.61 -9.82
N LYS A 37 11.24 18.45 -10.72
CA LYS A 37 11.12 18.24 -12.17
C LYS A 37 11.78 16.94 -12.63
N SER A 38 13.00 16.66 -12.13
CA SER A 38 13.72 15.44 -12.45
C SER A 38 12.98 14.20 -11.97
N LEU A 39 12.46 14.21 -10.73
CA LEU A 39 11.62 13.14 -10.18
C LEU A 39 10.36 12.93 -11.02
N LYS A 40 9.69 14.01 -11.41
CA LYS A 40 8.50 13.94 -12.25
C LYS A 40 8.80 13.28 -13.60
N LYS A 41 9.89 13.67 -14.24
CA LYS A 41 10.34 13.07 -15.50
C LYS A 41 10.68 11.58 -15.32
N THR A 42 11.38 11.22 -14.24
CA THR A 42 11.65 9.80 -13.90
C THR A 42 10.36 8.99 -13.81
N ARG A 43 9.33 9.53 -13.18
CA ARG A 43 8.02 8.88 -13.06
C ARG A 43 7.28 8.75 -14.40
N GLU A 44 7.31 9.79 -15.21
CA GLU A 44 6.60 9.86 -16.50
C GLU A 44 7.28 9.00 -17.58
N ASP A 45 8.60 8.97 -17.59
CA ASP A 45 9.39 8.28 -18.61
C ASP A 45 9.84 6.87 -18.18
N GLY A 46 9.54 6.45 -16.95
CA GLY A 46 9.95 5.14 -16.41
C GLY A 46 11.46 4.96 -16.29
N LEU A 47 12.19 6.05 -16.01
CA LEU A 47 13.65 6.05 -15.92
C LEU A 47 14.14 5.59 -14.55
N PRO A 48 15.39 5.09 -14.45
CA PRO A 48 16.03 4.85 -13.16
C PRO A 48 16.13 6.13 -12.33
N LEU A 49 15.93 6.01 -11.02
CA LEU A 49 16.04 7.12 -10.09
C LEU A 49 17.50 7.51 -9.88
N ASP A 50 17.85 8.75 -10.19
CA ASP A 50 19.21 9.29 -9.96
C ASP A 50 19.51 9.42 -8.46
N ILE A 51 20.77 9.15 -8.06
CA ILE A 51 21.15 9.13 -6.64
C ILE A 51 21.04 10.51 -5.98
N HIS A 52 21.30 11.60 -6.69
CA HIS A 52 21.20 12.95 -6.14
C HIS A 52 19.72 13.33 -5.92
N VAL A 53 18.87 12.93 -6.86
CA VAL A 53 17.41 13.06 -6.74
C VAL A 53 16.94 12.23 -5.57
N ALA A 54 17.35 10.97 -5.46
CA ALA A 54 16.99 10.06 -4.39
C ALA A 54 17.39 10.59 -3.00
N ASN A 55 18.61 11.14 -2.84
CA ASN A 55 19.06 11.73 -1.59
C ASN A 55 18.18 12.91 -1.15
N SER A 56 17.84 13.78 -2.10
CA SER A 56 16.96 14.93 -1.82
C SER A 56 15.56 14.49 -1.43
N VAL A 57 15.01 13.49 -2.12
CA VAL A 57 13.70 12.92 -1.83
C VAL A 57 13.70 12.21 -0.48
N ALA A 58 14.71 11.39 -0.19
CA ALA A 58 14.86 10.69 1.08
C ALA A 58 14.88 11.65 2.27
N ASN A 59 15.68 12.72 2.17
CA ASN A 59 15.72 13.73 3.21
C ASN A 59 14.38 14.46 3.40
N ALA A 60 13.69 14.78 2.30
CA ALA A 60 12.37 15.41 2.37
C ALA A 60 11.32 14.48 2.98
N MET A 61 11.32 13.19 2.60
CA MET A 61 10.46 12.15 3.20
C MET A 61 10.69 12.01 4.69
N LYS A 62 11.95 11.88 5.11
CA LYS A 62 12.33 11.76 6.53
C LYS A 62 11.84 12.96 7.34
N ASN A 63 12.13 14.19 6.87
CA ASN A 63 11.73 15.40 7.60
C ASN A 63 10.20 15.48 7.71
N TRP A 64 9.49 15.19 6.63
CA TRP A 64 8.03 15.12 6.64
C TRP A 64 7.50 14.06 7.61
N ALA A 65 8.11 12.87 7.60
CA ALA A 65 7.72 11.78 8.50
C ALA A 65 7.94 12.14 9.98
N LEU A 66 9.07 12.77 10.32
CA LEU A 66 9.36 13.23 11.66
C LEU A 66 8.35 14.30 12.15
N GLU A 67 7.95 15.21 11.29
CA GLU A 67 6.90 16.22 11.60
C GLU A 67 5.54 15.58 11.89
N HIS A 68 5.28 14.37 11.34
CA HIS A 68 4.09 13.56 11.61
C HIS A 68 4.30 12.53 12.73
N GLY A 69 5.41 12.62 13.48
CA GLY A 69 5.69 11.74 14.61
C GLY A 69 6.25 10.36 14.27
N ALA A 70 6.55 10.07 13.02
CA ALA A 70 7.18 8.82 12.63
C ALA A 70 8.69 8.87 12.91
N THR A 71 9.21 7.88 13.63
CA THR A 71 10.62 7.75 13.96
C THR A 71 11.32 6.60 13.25
N HIS A 72 10.54 5.78 12.57
CA HIS A 72 10.98 4.60 11.84
C HIS A 72 10.48 4.63 10.40
N TYR A 73 11.10 3.83 9.56
CA TYR A 73 10.66 3.56 8.20
C TYR A 73 10.63 2.05 7.91
N THR A 74 9.89 1.66 6.91
CA THR A 74 9.86 0.29 6.40
C THR A 74 9.79 0.29 4.88
N HIS A 75 10.53 -0.64 4.26
CA HIS A 75 10.34 -1.01 2.87
C HIS A 75 9.07 -1.87 2.77
N TRP A 76 7.96 -1.23 2.45
CA TRP A 76 6.65 -1.86 2.47
C TRP A 76 6.37 -2.59 1.16
N PHE A 77 6.20 -3.90 1.24
CA PHE A 77 5.89 -4.74 0.09
C PHE A 77 5.01 -5.93 0.50
N GLN A 78 4.38 -6.55 -0.49
CA GLN A 78 3.58 -7.75 -0.28
C GLN A 78 4.29 -8.94 -0.91
N PRO A 79 4.82 -9.88 -0.12
CA PRO A 79 5.55 -11.05 -0.63
C PRO A 79 4.62 -11.98 -1.41
N MET A 80 5.18 -12.76 -2.33
CA MET A 80 4.43 -13.72 -3.15
C MET A 80 3.68 -14.77 -2.32
N THR A 81 4.18 -15.08 -1.15
CA THR A 81 3.73 -16.22 -0.32
C THR A 81 3.00 -15.83 0.94
N GLY A 82 2.73 -14.55 1.18
CA GLY A 82 2.16 -14.13 2.45
C GLY A 82 1.43 -12.80 2.44
N ILE A 83 1.22 -12.30 3.63
CA ILE A 83 0.72 -10.97 3.91
C ILE A 83 1.88 -9.97 3.83
N THR A 84 1.59 -8.69 3.97
CA THR A 84 2.60 -7.62 3.96
C THR A 84 3.75 -7.94 4.91
N ALA A 85 4.98 -7.84 4.39
CA ALA A 85 6.19 -7.96 5.18
C ALA A 85 6.64 -6.57 5.63
N GLU A 86 7.02 -6.47 6.90
CA GLU A 86 7.43 -5.21 7.50
C GLU A 86 8.65 -5.46 8.39
N LYS A 87 9.75 -4.78 8.08
CA LYS A 87 10.91 -4.62 8.96
C LYS A 87 11.08 -3.13 9.19
N HIS A 88 10.92 -2.70 10.43
CA HIS A 88 10.99 -1.29 10.79
C HIS A 88 12.40 -0.94 11.24
N ASP A 89 13.04 -0.04 10.51
CA ASP A 89 14.34 0.51 10.86
C ASP A 89 14.16 1.96 11.37
N SER A 90 14.89 2.33 12.41
CA SER A 90 14.88 3.71 12.91
C SER A 90 15.68 4.61 11.98
N PHE A 91 15.26 5.88 11.87
CA PHE A 91 16.09 6.93 11.25
C PHE A 91 17.34 7.27 12.09
N LEU A 92 17.48 6.68 13.26
CA LEU A 92 18.54 6.98 14.21
C LEU A 92 19.88 6.47 13.73
N THR A 93 20.87 7.36 13.62
CA THR A 93 22.26 7.03 13.31
C THR A 93 23.15 7.56 14.45
N PRO A 94 23.91 6.68 15.15
CA PRO A 94 24.84 7.12 16.18
C PRO A 94 26.00 7.94 15.57
N ILE A 95 26.33 9.08 16.19
CA ILE A 95 27.54 9.87 15.89
C ILE A 95 28.65 9.43 16.82
N ASP A 96 28.33 9.28 18.10
CA ASP A 96 29.23 8.84 19.16
C ASP A 96 28.43 8.11 20.26
N ASN A 97 29.06 7.77 21.37
CA ASN A 97 28.44 7.06 22.49
C ASN A 97 27.32 7.84 23.19
N SER A 98 27.13 9.13 22.89
CA SER A 98 26.19 10.03 23.58
C SER A 98 25.28 10.81 22.65
N LYS A 99 25.56 10.79 21.34
CA LYS A 99 24.85 11.60 20.35
C LYS A 99 24.36 10.77 19.16
N VAL A 100 23.19 11.13 18.71
CA VAL A 100 22.58 10.52 17.53
C VAL A 100 22.05 11.62 16.60
N ILE A 101 21.94 11.28 15.32
CA ILE A 101 21.21 12.08 14.31
C ILE A 101 20.09 11.25 13.72
N MET A 102 19.14 11.94 13.09
CA MET A 102 18.11 11.27 12.28
C MET A 102 18.49 11.38 10.81
N GLU A 103 18.79 10.24 10.19
CA GLU A 103 19.29 10.16 8.84
C GLU A 103 18.47 9.17 8.00
N PHE A 104 18.33 9.47 6.72
CA PHE A 104 17.75 8.57 5.73
C PHE A 104 18.36 8.90 4.36
N SER A 105 19.02 7.94 3.75
CA SER A 105 19.76 8.14 2.51
C SER A 105 18.98 7.70 1.28
N GLY A 106 19.30 8.30 0.13
CA GLY A 106 18.71 7.89 -1.15
C GLY A 106 19.11 6.48 -1.58
N LYS A 107 20.14 5.89 -0.99
CA LYS A 107 20.49 4.48 -1.23
C LYS A 107 19.34 3.55 -0.85
N GLU A 108 18.67 3.84 0.27
CA GLU A 108 17.52 3.08 0.73
C GLU A 108 16.34 3.11 -0.24
N LEU A 109 16.21 4.19 -1.02
CA LEU A 109 15.19 4.31 -2.06
C LEU A 109 15.58 3.57 -3.35
N ILE A 110 16.86 3.66 -3.76
CA ILE A 110 17.31 3.05 -5.02
C ILE A 110 17.51 1.56 -4.89
N LYS A 111 18.15 1.13 -3.80
CA LYS A 111 18.57 -0.25 -3.62
C LYS A 111 18.71 -0.58 -2.15
N GLY A 112 17.62 -0.94 -1.52
CA GLY A 112 17.65 -1.57 -0.21
C GLY A 112 18.06 -3.04 -0.32
N GLU A 113 18.72 -3.56 0.68
CA GLU A 113 19.12 -4.96 0.77
C GLU A 113 18.52 -5.60 2.05
N PRO A 114 17.20 -5.94 2.03
CA PRO A 114 16.59 -6.59 3.17
C PRO A 114 17.22 -7.97 3.37
N ASP A 115 17.44 -8.35 4.62
CA ASP A 115 17.89 -9.69 4.92
C ASP A 115 16.75 -10.72 4.87
N ALA A 116 17.10 -12.00 4.94
CA ALA A 116 16.15 -13.11 4.87
C ALA A 116 15.12 -13.11 6.01
N SER A 117 15.39 -12.45 7.13
CA SER A 117 14.46 -12.35 8.26
C SER A 117 13.23 -11.51 7.96
N SER A 118 13.27 -10.70 6.91
CA SER A 118 12.12 -9.93 6.40
C SER A 118 11.09 -10.79 5.69
N PHE A 119 11.38 -12.06 5.41
CA PHE A 119 10.44 -12.98 4.76
C PHE A 119 9.60 -13.75 5.76
N PRO A 120 8.27 -13.70 5.67
CA PRO A 120 7.39 -14.47 6.55
C PRO A 120 7.45 -15.97 6.31
N SER A 121 7.89 -16.42 5.15
CA SER A 121 8.09 -17.83 4.83
C SER A 121 9.55 -18.20 4.92
N GLY A 122 10.12 -18.25 6.11
CA GLY A 122 11.41 -18.89 6.36
C GLY A 122 11.45 -20.35 5.96
N GLY A 123 10.85 -20.70 4.81
CA GLY A 123 10.84 -22.05 4.26
C GLY A 123 12.26 -22.57 4.05
N LEU A 124 12.37 -23.84 3.79
CA LEU A 124 13.58 -24.61 3.50
C LEU A 124 14.45 -24.05 2.35
N ARG A 125 14.06 -22.93 1.75
CA ARG A 125 14.87 -22.26 0.77
C ARG A 125 16.04 -21.58 1.45
N ALA A 126 17.21 -21.82 0.89
CA ALA A 126 18.42 -21.20 1.35
C ALA A 126 18.24 -19.69 1.48
N THR A 127 18.76 -19.13 2.57
CA THR A 127 18.63 -17.70 2.90
C THR A 127 19.14 -16.77 1.80
N PHE A 128 20.02 -17.23 0.92
CA PHE A 128 20.48 -16.45 -0.22
C PHE A 128 19.39 -16.27 -1.32
N GLU A 129 18.45 -17.19 -1.47
CA GLU A 129 17.32 -17.04 -2.38
C GLU A 129 16.27 -16.06 -1.85
N ALA A 130 16.23 -15.87 -0.53
CA ALA A 130 15.36 -14.90 0.11
C ALA A 130 15.97 -13.50 0.14
N ARG A 131 17.24 -13.36 -0.22
CA ARG A 131 17.91 -12.06 -0.34
C ARG A 131 17.70 -11.49 -1.74
N GLY A 132 17.62 -10.18 -1.80
CA GLY A 132 17.45 -9.47 -3.05
C GLY A 132 17.53 -7.98 -2.85
N TYR A 133 16.95 -7.26 -3.80
CA TYR A 133 16.95 -5.82 -3.79
C TYR A 133 15.53 -5.29 -3.71
N THR A 134 15.33 -4.33 -2.82
CA THR A 134 14.14 -3.47 -2.83
C THR A 134 14.47 -2.17 -3.52
N ALA A 135 13.53 -1.66 -4.28
CA ALA A 135 13.61 -0.31 -4.83
C ALA A 135 12.28 0.39 -4.63
N TRP A 136 12.32 1.64 -4.19
CA TRP A 136 11.11 2.45 -4.13
C TRP A 136 10.49 2.53 -5.53
N ASP A 137 9.19 2.29 -5.59
CA ASP A 137 8.42 2.57 -6.79
C ASP A 137 7.97 4.04 -6.75
N PRO A 138 8.59 4.93 -7.53
CA PRO A 138 8.25 6.35 -7.48
C PRO A 138 6.86 6.69 -7.99
N THR A 139 6.15 5.74 -8.62
CA THR A 139 4.74 5.89 -9.00
C THR A 139 3.78 5.65 -7.83
N SER A 140 4.28 5.12 -6.72
CA SER A 140 3.53 4.91 -5.48
C SER A 140 4.08 5.80 -4.38
N ASN A 141 3.20 6.61 -3.80
CA ASN A 141 3.59 7.55 -2.77
C ASN A 141 3.90 6.82 -1.46
N ALA A 142 4.94 7.27 -0.74
CA ALA A 142 5.19 6.85 0.63
C ALA A 142 4.08 7.41 1.55
N PHE A 143 3.80 6.73 2.64
CA PHE A 143 2.73 7.08 3.55
C PHE A 143 3.10 6.77 5.01
N ILE A 144 2.39 7.36 5.96
CA ILE A 144 2.58 7.09 7.39
C ILE A 144 1.49 6.16 7.88
N LYS A 145 1.90 5.08 8.54
CA LYS A 145 1.03 4.14 9.22
C LYS A 145 1.69 3.70 10.53
N ASP A 146 0.93 3.69 11.60
CA ASP A 146 1.37 3.22 12.93
C ASP A 146 2.72 3.83 13.39
N GLY A 147 2.92 5.14 13.17
CA GLY A 147 4.14 5.86 13.55
C GLY A 147 5.38 5.53 12.74
N SER A 148 5.22 4.91 11.58
CA SER A 148 6.31 4.57 10.65
C SER A 148 6.06 5.11 9.25
N LEU A 149 7.14 5.52 8.57
CA LEU A 149 7.13 5.84 7.16
C LEU A 149 7.15 4.56 6.34
N CYS A 150 6.05 4.23 5.68
CA CYS A 150 5.94 3.09 4.78
C CYS A 150 6.32 3.52 3.36
N ILE A 151 7.33 2.87 2.79
CA ILE A 151 7.86 3.16 1.46
C ILE A 151 7.48 2.02 0.53
N PRO A 152 6.51 2.21 -0.41
CA PRO A 152 6.13 1.15 -1.34
C PRO A 152 7.29 0.76 -2.23
N THR A 153 7.70 -0.50 -2.16
CA THR A 153 8.86 -1.02 -2.90
C THR A 153 8.51 -2.21 -3.77
N ALA A 154 9.21 -2.33 -4.88
CA ALA A 154 9.35 -3.57 -5.61
C ALA A 154 10.50 -4.39 -5.00
N PHE A 155 10.37 -5.72 -5.00
CA PHE A 155 11.36 -6.61 -4.44
C PHE A 155 11.69 -7.75 -5.39
N CYS A 156 12.97 -7.85 -5.77
CA CYS A 156 13.47 -8.88 -6.67
C CYS A 156 14.64 -9.62 -6.03
N SER A 157 14.81 -10.90 -6.39
CA SER A 157 16.01 -11.67 -6.06
C SER A 157 17.25 -11.08 -6.73
N TYR A 158 18.43 -11.55 -6.34
CA TYR A 158 19.68 -11.20 -7.05
C TYR A 158 19.69 -11.63 -8.53
N GLY A 159 18.94 -12.66 -8.87
CA GLY A 159 18.73 -13.14 -10.24
C GLY A 159 17.66 -12.36 -11.01
N GLY A 160 16.93 -11.47 -10.36
CA GLY A 160 15.87 -10.66 -10.97
C GLY A 160 14.48 -11.28 -10.91
N GLU A 161 14.29 -12.43 -10.25
CA GLU A 161 12.98 -13.02 -10.04
C GLU A 161 12.16 -12.14 -9.08
N ALA A 162 10.86 -12.02 -9.35
CA ALA A 162 9.95 -11.31 -8.48
C ALA A 162 9.76 -12.05 -7.15
N LEU A 163 9.94 -11.36 -6.04
CA LEU A 163 9.72 -11.87 -4.69
C LEU A 163 8.50 -11.24 -4.03
N ASP A 164 7.89 -10.25 -4.67
CA ASP A 164 6.69 -9.55 -4.25
C ASP A 164 5.60 -9.57 -5.33
N LYS A 165 4.41 -9.11 -4.98
CA LYS A 165 3.26 -9.03 -5.90
C LYS A 165 3.29 -7.79 -6.80
N LYS A 166 4.02 -6.75 -6.42
CA LYS A 166 4.10 -5.49 -7.17
C LYS A 166 4.98 -5.62 -8.42
N THR A 167 6.09 -6.32 -8.32
CA THR A 167 7.00 -6.51 -9.46
C THR A 167 6.33 -7.15 -10.68
N PRO A 168 5.58 -8.26 -10.55
CA PRO A 168 4.81 -8.81 -11.68
C PRO A 168 3.77 -7.82 -12.21
N LEU A 169 3.09 -7.08 -11.34
CA LEU A 169 2.13 -6.06 -11.75
C LEU A 169 2.79 -4.98 -12.62
N LEU A 170 3.87 -4.38 -12.15
CA LEU A 170 4.60 -3.33 -12.90
C LEU A 170 5.10 -3.86 -14.25
N ARG A 171 5.69 -5.05 -14.28
CA ARG A 171 6.12 -5.69 -15.53
C ARG A 171 4.97 -5.95 -16.50
N SER A 172 3.81 -6.35 -15.99
CA SER A 172 2.61 -6.58 -16.82
C SER A 172 2.07 -5.26 -17.41
N MET A 173 2.15 -4.17 -16.65
CA MET A 173 1.77 -2.84 -17.12
C MET A 173 2.67 -2.37 -18.29
N ASP A 174 3.98 -2.57 -18.19
CA ASP A 174 4.92 -2.26 -19.28
C ASP A 174 4.64 -3.08 -20.55
N VAL A 175 4.32 -4.35 -20.37
CA VAL A 175 4.01 -5.23 -21.51
C VAL A 175 2.71 -4.81 -22.18
N ILE A 176 1.66 -4.52 -21.42
CA ILE A 176 0.37 -4.12 -21.99
C ILE A 176 0.44 -2.74 -22.64
N ASP A 177 1.20 -1.80 -22.07
CA ASP A 177 1.46 -0.48 -22.68
C ASP A 177 2.03 -0.66 -24.09
N LYS A 178 3.10 -1.45 -24.23
CA LYS A 178 3.72 -1.74 -25.54
C LYS A 178 2.74 -2.31 -26.55
N GLN A 179 1.90 -3.26 -26.15
CA GLN A 179 0.93 -3.88 -27.07
C GLN A 179 -0.23 -2.92 -27.39
N ALA A 180 -0.73 -2.19 -26.43
CA ALA A 180 -1.78 -1.19 -26.63
C ALA A 180 -1.31 -0.05 -27.55
N MET A 181 -0.08 0.43 -27.36
CA MET A 181 0.53 1.42 -28.26
C MET A 181 0.69 0.91 -29.69
N ARG A 182 1.03 -0.38 -29.90
CA ARG A 182 1.05 -0.98 -31.25
C ARG A 182 -0.31 -0.89 -31.92
N ILE A 183 -1.38 -1.22 -31.19
CA ILE A 183 -2.77 -1.13 -31.72
C ILE A 183 -3.12 0.33 -32.00
N LEU A 184 -2.88 1.22 -31.06
CA LEU A 184 -3.19 2.64 -31.21
C LEU A 184 -2.49 3.27 -32.44
N ASN A 185 -1.25 2.91 -32.69
CA ASN A 185 -0.49 3.38 -33.86
C ASN A 185 -1.06 2.85 -35.17
N LEU A 186 -1.62 1.64 -35.20
CA LEU A 186 -2.33 1.12 -36.39
C LEU A 186 -3.57 1.96 -36.74
N PHE A 187 -4.21 2.58 -35.74
CA PHE A 187 -5.31 3.54 -35.93
C PHE A 187 -4.84 4.97 -36.11
N GLY A 188 -3.53 5.20 -36.35
CA GLY A 188 -2.96 6.51 -36.63
C GLY A 188 -2.67 7.38 -35.42
N ASN A 189 -2.88 6.88 -34.21
CA ASN A 189 -2.58 7.59 -32.93
C ASN A 189 -2.94 9.10 -32.98
N PRO A 190 -4.20 9.46 -33.22
CA PRO A 190 -4.63 10.85 -33.49
C PRO A 190 -4.38 11.80 -32.32
N THR A 191 -4.19 11.28 -31.11
CA THR A 191 -3.92 12.07 -29.89
C THR A 191 -2.44 12.29 -29.63
N GLY A 192 -1.56 11.62 -30.39
CA GLY A 192 -0.12 11.64 -30.12
C GLY A 192 0.25 11.01 -28.77
N ALA A 193 -0.54 10.06 -28.30
CA ALA A 193 -0.28 9.37 -27.03
C ALA A 193 1.06 8.66 -27.05
N LYS A 194 1.81 8.77 -25.96
CA LYS A 194 3.12 8.12 -25.77
C LYS A 194 3.01 6.83 -24.97
N HIS A 195 2.01 6.74 -24.11
CA HIS A 195 1.77 5.62 -23.21
C HIS A 195 0.29 5.33 -23.09
N VAL A 196 -0.02 4.08 -22.81
CA VAL A 196 -1.36 3.60 -22.43
C VAL A 196 -1.29 3.02 -21.04
N LEU A 197 -2.02 3.60 -20.10
CA LEU A 197 -2.08 3.15 -18.72
C LEU A 197 -3.36 2.36 -18.49
N THR A 198 -3.22 1.20 -17.86
CA THR A 198 -4.36 0.44 -17.35
C THR A 198 -4.74 0.92 -15.96
N THR A 199 -6.01 0.97 -15.68
CA THR A 199 -6.54 1.29 -14.35
C THR A 199 -7.25 0.08 -13.77
N VAL A 200 -7.26 -0.02 -12.44
CA VAL A 200 -7.96 -1.07 -11.71
C VAL A 200 -8.74 -0.44 -10.55
N GLY A 201 -9.95 -0.92 -10.33
CA GLY A 201 -10.73 -0.64 -9.13
C GLY A 201 -10.62 -1.84 -8.18
N ALA A 202 -9.95 -1.67 -7.06
CA ALA A 202 -9.83 -2.71 -6.07
C ALA A 202 -11.10 -2.79 -5.21
N GLU A 203 -11.57 -4.00 -4.93
CA GLU A 203 -12.66 -4.28 -4.00
C GLU A 203 -12.15 -5.11 -2.83
N GLN A 204 -12.63 -4.79 -1.63
CA GLN A 204 -12.39 -5.57 -0.43
C GLN A 204 -13.70 -6.17 0.05
N GLU A 205 -13.75 -7.49 0.10
CA GLU A 205 -14.87 -8.22 0.68
C GLU A 205 -14.43 -8.85 1.99
N TYR A 206 -15.20 -8.63 3.06
CA TYR A 206 -14.88 -9.15 4.38
C TYR A 206 -16.14 -9.47 5.18
N PHE A 207 -15.97 -10.36 6.16
CA PHE A 207 -16.97 -10.64 7.16
C PHE A 207 -16.56 -10.01 8.49
N LEU A 208 -17.47 -9.30 9.12
CA LEU A 208 -17.28 -8.82 10.46
C LEU A 208 -17.79 -9.87 11.46
N ILE A 209 -16.96 -10.24 12.42
CA ILE A 209 -17.30 -11.17 13.48
C ILE A 209 -17.02 -10.54 14.83
N ASP A 210 -17.78 -10.93 15.83
CA ASP A 210 -17.57 -10.48 17.20
C ASP A 210 -16.21 -10.98 17.71
N LYS A 211 -15.39 -10.06 18.23
CA LYS A 211 -14.03 -10.36 18.69
C LYS A 211 -14.02 -11.39 19.83
N SER A 212 -15.01 -11.38 20.70
CA SER A 212 -15.12 -12.34 21.79
C SER A 212 -15.36 -13.76 21.26
N VAL A 213 -16.15 -13.90 20.22
CA VAL A 213 -16.40 -15.17 19.53
C VAL A 213 -15.16 -15.61 18.74
N TYR A 214 -14.51 -14.66 18.03
CA TYR A 214 -13.28 -14.94 17.33
C TYR A 214 -12.18 -15.51 18.24
N ASN A 215 -11.99 -14.94 19.42
CA ASN A 215 -10.99 -15.39 20.39
C ASN A 215 -11.25 -16.82 20.93
N GLN A 216 -12.45 -17.33 20.81
CA GLN A 216 -12.82 -18.71 21.18
C GLN A 216 -12.59 -19.70 20.05
N ARG A 217 -12.42 -19.22 18.82
CA ARG A 217 -12.25 -20.02 17.61
C ARG A 217 -10.76 -20.17 17.28
N LYS A 218 -10.15 -21.24 17.79
CA LYS A 218 -8.72 -21.51 17.57
C LYS A 218 -8.33 -21.67 16.10
N ASP A 219 -9.21 -22.19 15.28
CA ASP A 219 -9.01 -22.29 13.83
C ASP A 219 -8.92 -20.90 13.19
N LEU A 220 -9.77 -19.96 13.53
CA LEU A 220 -9.69 -18.58 13.03
C LEU A 220 -8.47 -17.86 13.57
N LEU A 221 -8.17 -18.02 14.87
CA LEU A 221 -7.08 -17.35 15.55
C LEU A 221 -5.71 -17.76 14.99
N TYR A 222 -5.51 -19.06 14.76
CA TYR A 222 -4.19 -19.59 14.34
C TYR A 222 -4.01 -19.70 12.84
N THR A 223 -5.07 -19.85 12.06
CA THR A 223 -4.97 -20.10 10.61
C THR A 223 -5.60 -19.01 9.76
N GLY A 224 -6.33 -18.06 10.36
CA GLY A 224 -7.06 -17.02 9.64
C GLY A 224 -8.22 -17.54 8.80
N ARG A 225 -8.65 -18.78 9.00
CA ARG A 225 -9.74 -19.40 8.24
C ARG A 225 -10.53 -20.42 9.07
N THR A 226 -11.75 -20.68 8.67
CA THR A 226 -12.56 -21.77 9.23
C THR A 226 -12.02 -23.12 8.74
N LEU A 227 -11.60 -23.97 9.66
CA LEU A 227 -11.20 -25.35 9.37
C LEU A 227 -12.37 -26.32 9.56
N LEU A 228 -13.15 -26.11 10.61
CA LEU A 228 -14.31 -26.93 11.00
C LEU A 228 -15.52 -26.02 11.19
N GLY A 229 -16.67 -26.47 10.75
CA GLY A 229 -17.90 -25.73 10.92
C GLY A 229 -18.95 -26.02 9.86
N ALA A 230 -20.18 -25.58 10.12
CA ALA A 230 -21.26 -25.65 9.14
C ALA A 230 -21.04 -24.60 8.03
N ARG A 231 -21.57 -24.91 6.86
CA ARG A 231 -21.70 -23.91 5.79
C ARG A 231 -22.62 -22.78 6.24
N PRO A 232 -22.50 -21.56 5.66
CA PRO A 232 -23.49 -20.51 5.90
C PRO A 232 -24.91 -21.03 5.61
N PRO A 233 -25.91 -20.61 6.37
CA PRO A 233 -27.30 -21.06 6.18
C PRO A 233 -27.89 -20.63 4.83
N LYS A 234 -27.34 -19.58 4.24
CA LYS A 234 -27.66 -19.13 2.88
C LYS A 234 -26.41 -19.15 2.01
N GLY A 235 -26.54 -19.58 0.77
CA GLY A 235 -25.53 -19.44 -0.27
C GLY A 235 -25.74 -18.14 -1.08
N GLN A 236 -25.44 -18.18 -2.37
CA GLN A 236 -25.63 -17.07 -3.31
C GLN A 236 -26.99 -17.17 -4.06
N GLU A 237 -27.95 -17.84 -3.46
CA GLU A 237 -29.27 -18.01 -4.05
C GLU A 237 -30.01 -16.68 -4.03
N LEU A 238 -30.61 -16.32 -5.16
CA LEU A 238 -31.50 -15.19 -5.33
C LEU A 238 -30.90 -13.80 -5.01
N GLU A 239 -29.61 -13.69 -4.86
CA GLU A 239 -28.90 -12.42 -4.61
C GLU A 239 -29.38 -11.64 -3.37
N ASP A 240 -30.10 -12.28 -2.46
CA ASP A 240 -30.68 -11.68 -1.26
C ASP A 240 -29.66 -10.87 -0.44
N HIS A 241 -28.41 -11.32 -0.40
CA HIS A 241 -27.36 -10.73 0.42
C HIS A 241 -26.90 -9.39 -0.14
N TYR A 242 -26.88 -9.24 -1.47
CA TYR A 242 -26.46 -8.01 -2.15
C TYR A 242 -27.44 -6.85 -1.88
N PHE A 243 -28.73 -7.15 -1.88
CA PHE A 243 -29.79 -6.18 -1.63
C PHE A 243 -30.17 -6.06 -0.14
N GLY A 244 -29.46 -6.73 0.73
CA GLY A 244 -29.71 -6.69 2.18
C GLY A 244 -29.39 -5.31 2.78
N VAL A 245 -30.05 -4.98 3.87
CA VAL A 245 -29.78 -3.76 4.63
C VAL A 245 -28.41 -3.88 5.34
N ILE A 246 -27.58 -2.83 5.24
CA ILE A 246 -26.34 -2.73 6.00
C ILE A 246 -26.69 -2.53 7.46
N LYS A 247 -26.29 -3.46 8.33
CA LYS A 247 -26.57 -3.40 9.76
C LYS A 247 -25.84 -2.20 10.40
N PRO A 248 -26.40 -1.56 11.44
CA PRO A 248 -25.80 -0.38 12.07
C PRO A 248 -24.34 -0.53 12.49
N ARG A 249 -23.97 -1.67 13.10
CA ARG A 249 -22.56 -1.95 13.48
C ARG A 249 -21.64 -1.99 12.27
N VAL A 250 -22.07 -2.61 11.17
CA VAL A 250 -21.31 -2.67 9.92
C VAL A 250 -21.18 -1.28 9.31
N SER A 251 -22.26 -0.50 9.31
CA SER A 251 -22.22 0.88 8.79
C SER A 251 -21.28 1.78 9.61
N ALA A 252 -21.25 1.64 10.92
CA ALA A 252 -20.33 2.38 11.80
C ALA A 252 -18.87 2.01 11.48
N TYR A 253 -18.56 0.71 11.43
CA TYR A 253 -17.23 0.23 11.05
C TYR A 253 -16.77 0.77 9.69
N MET A 254 -17.65 0.71 8.68
CA MET A 254 -17.29 1.18 7.34
C MET A 254 -17.07 2.69 7.29
N LYS A 255 -17.76 3.45 8.15
CA LYS A 255 -17.51 4.90 8.28
C LYS A 255 -16.13 5.16 8.84
N ASP A 256 -15.75 4.49 9.92
CA ASP A 256 -14.43 4.64 10.52
C ASP A 256 -13.32 4.19 9.55
N LEU A 257 -13.55 3.09 8.83
CA LEU A 257 -12.64 2.60 7.81
C LEU A 257 -12.45 3.59 6.67
N ASP A 258 -13.53 4.22 6.17
CA ASP A 258 -13.45 5.25 5.13
C ASP A 258 -12.54 6.40 5.57
N GLU A 259 -12.67 6.89 6.80
CA GLU A 259 -11.85 7.97 7.33
C GLU A 259 -10.35 7.61 7.36
N GLU A 260 -10.01 6.39 7.80
CA GLU A 260 -8.63 5.93 7.80
C GLU A 260 -8.07 5.74 6.36
N LEU A 261 -8.86 5.20 5.46
CA LEU A 261 -8.49 5.05 4.05
C LEU A 261 -8.28 6.41 3.37
N TRP A 262 -9.13 7.39 3.63
CA TRP A 262 -8.99 8.74 3.06
C TRP A 262 -7.72 9.45 3.55
N LYS A 263 -7.34 9.31 4.82
CA LYS A 263 -6.05 9.82 5.33
C LYS A 263 -4.86 9.25 4.55
N LEU A 264 -4.97 7.98 4.13
CA LEU A 264 -3.98 7.29 3.31
C LEU A 264 -4.13 7.56 1.79
N GLY A 265 -5.00 8.48 1.40
CA GLY A 265 -5.21 8.84 -0.01
C GLY A 265 -5.92 7.77 -0.84
N ILE A 266 -6.61 6.83 -0.19
CA ILE A 266 -7.38 5.79 -0.85
C ILE A 266 -8.82 6.29 -1.03
N PRO A 267 -9.31 6.48 -2.27
CA PRO A 267 -10.62 7.05 -2.53
C PRO A 267 -11.73 6.00 -2.38
N SER A 268 -11.89 5.43 -1.18
CA SER A 268 -13.02 4.56 -0.90
C SER A 268 -14.33 5.33 -1.08
N LYS A 269 -15.27 4.77 -1.82
CA LYS A 269 -16.51 5.44 -2.20
C LYS A 269 -17.76 4.65 -1.91
N THR A 270 -17.69 3.35 -2.13
CA THR A 270 -18.87 2.49 -2.20
C THR A 270 -18.82 1.44 -1.12
N LYS A 271 -19.92 1.26 -0.45
CA LYS A 271 -20.14 0.17 0.51
C LYS A 271 -21.51 -0.43 0.29
N HIS A 272 -21.56 -1.74 0.25
CA HIS A 272 -22.80 -2.51 0.13
C HIS A 272 -22.57 -3.93 0.67
N ASN A 273 -23.64 -4.69 0.82
CA ASN A 273 -23.52 -6.10 1.10
C ASN A 273 -23.13 -6.85 -0.17
N GLU A 274 -22.35 -7.91 0.00
CA GLU A 274 -22.03 -8.86 -1.06
C GLU A 274 -22.73 -10.20 -0.83
N ALA A 275 -22.92 -10.92 -1.91
CA ALA A 275 -23.31 -12.32 -1.82
C ALA A 275 -22.19 -13.11 -1.15
N PRO A 276 -22.48 -13.97 -0.14
CA PRO A 276 -21.44 -14.67 0.58
C PRO A 276 -20.71 -15.62 -0.36
N PRO A 277 -19.38 -15.57 -0.38
CA PRO A 277 -18.58 -16.44 -1.24
C PRO A 277 -18.70 -17.89 -0.77
N ARG A 278 -18.61 -18.82 -1.72
CA ARG A 278 -18.57 -20.25 -1.40
C ARG A 278 -17.32 -20.67 -0.61
N LYS A 279 -16.29 -19.83 -0.58
CA LYS A 279 -15.06 -20.02 0.20
C LYS A 279 -14.88 -18.87 1.17
N PRO A 280 -14.45 -19.10 2.42
CA PRO A 280 -14.18 -18.03 3.35
C PRO A 280 -13.09 -17.11 2.81
N LYS A 281 -13.41 -15.84 2.64
CA LYS A 281 -12.47 -14.76 2.43
C LYS A 281 -12.00 -14.26 3.81
N SER A 282 -11.12 -13.29 3.85
CA SER A 282 -10.52 -12.79 5.09
C SER A 282 -11.56 -12.42 6.18
N TRP A 283 -11.25 -12.77 7.41
CA TRP A 283 -12.07 -12.47 8.59
C TRP A 283 -11.41 -11.37 9.40
N PHE A 284 -12.16 -10.35 9.76
CA PHE A 284 -11.69 -9.27 10.63
C PHE A 284 -12.51 -9.27 11.92
N PRO A 285 -11.87 -9.39 13.10
CA PRO A 285 -12.55 -9.20 14.37
C PRO A 285 -12.86 -7.72 14.60
N LEU A 286 -14.05 -7.46 15.12
CA LEU A 286 -14.49 -6.15 15.56
C LEU A 286 -13.97 -5.82 16.96
#